data_910aa66b84bf676c257532245318a894
#
_entry.id   910aa66b84bf676c257532245318a894
#
_cell.length_a   1.000
_cell.length_b   1.000
_cell.length_c   1.000
_cell.angle_alpha   90.00
_cell.angle_beta   90.00
_cell.angle_gamma   90.00
#
_symmetry.space_group_name_H-M   'P 1'
#
loop_
_entity.id
_entity.type
_entity.pdbx_description
1 polymer ?
#
loop_
_entity_poly.entity_id
_entity_poly.type
_entity_poly.pdbx_seq_one_letter_code
_entity_poly.pdbx_strand_id
1 'polypeptide(L)'
;MAQFGSGESFAEAVAATLKHTPVNIRALESTSILCIPAKQLESCTSPHAFLLRENLSTEMSKKIGVLTQTLSVVGEPRLSDRIMAYLRTLPQDADGRVEVPMNRQKWATYLRAADKSLIRELSTLQKEGILEVDGRFIRVL
;
A
#
# COMPACT_ATOMS: atom_id res chain seq x y z
N MET A 1 -0.11 8.98 -6.07
CA MET A 1 -1.24 9.74 -5.49
C MET A 1 -2.10 8.73 -4.75
N ALA A 2 -2.36 8.95 -3.45
CA ALA A 2 -3.25 8.10 -2.68
C ALA A 2 -4.70 8.54 -2.88
N GLN A 3 -5.63 7.60 -2.89
CA GLN A 3 -7.08 7.84 -2.90
C GLN A 3 -7.66 7.26 -1.61
N PHE A 4 -8.66 7.94 -1.06
CA PHE A 4 -9.35 7.55 0.16
C PHE A 4 -10.84 7.44 -0.15
N GLY A 5 -11.48 6.42 0.36
CA GLY A 5 -12.90 6.15 0.22
C GLY A 5 -13.70 6.47 1.49
N SER A 6 -14.98 6.13 1.45
CA SER A 6 -15.87 6.29 2.61
C SER A 6 -15.37 5.50 3.82
N GLY A 7 -15.34 6.13 4.98
CA GLY A 7 -14.89 5.53 6.24
C GLY A 7 -13.38 5.50 6.45
N GLU A 8 -12.59 5.96 5.48
CA GLU A 8 -11.15 6.03 5.61
C GLU A 8 -10.68 7.36 6.21
N SER A 9 -9.60 7.31 6.99
CA SER A 9 -8.95 8.49 7.57
C SER A 9 -7.74 8.93 6.74
N PHE A 10 -7.41 10.21 6.77
CA PHE A 10 -6.22 10.76 6.13
C PHE A 10 -5.69 11.97 6.93
N ALA A 11 -4.46 12.36 6.67
CA ALA A 11 -3.73 13.47 7.29
C ALA A 11 -3.45 13.34 8.80
N GLU A 12 -3.74 12.22 9.43
CA GLU A 12 -3.51 11.98 10.86
C GLU A 12 -2.03 12.14 11.24
N ALA A 13 -1.11 11.61 10.44
CA ALA A 13 0.33 11.75 10.69
C ALA A 13 0.81 13.21 10.51
N VAL A 14 0.24 13.92 9.54
CA VAL A 14 0.56 15.34 9.29
C VAL A 14 0.05 16.20 10.44
N ALA A 15 -1.17 15.97 10.90
CA ALA A 15 -1.77 16.70 12.00
C ALA A 15 -0.98 16.55 13.32
N ALA A 16 -0.39 15.37 13.54
CA ALA A 16 0.39 15.07 14.74
C ALA A 16 1.82 15.63 14.71
N THR A 17 2.44 15.79 13.54
CA THR A 17 3.89 16.01 13.44
C THR A 17 4.31 17.29 12.73
N LEU A 18 3.50 17.84 11.84
CA LEU A 18 3.89 18.94 10.97
C LEU A 18 3.03 20.20 11.22
N LYS A 19 3.69 21.35 11.28
CA LYS A 19 3.00 22.66 11.33
C LYS A 19 2.35 23.02 10.00
N HIS A 20 2.88 22.49 8.89
CA HIS A 20 2.39 22.70 7.54
C HIS A 20 2.34 21.38 6.81
N THR A 21 1.25 21.12 6.08
CA THR A 21 1.14 19.91 5.25
C THR A 21 1.86 20.11 3.90
N PRO A 22 2.73 19.18 3.49
CA PRO A 22 3.36 19.23 2.17
C PRO A 22 2.47 18.66 1.07
N VAL A 23 1.22 18.25 1.40
CA VAL A 23 0.30 17.61 0.46
C VAL A 23 -0.98 18.42 0.28
N ASN A 24 -1.52 18.38 -0.93
CA ASN A 24 -2.84 18.90 -1.25
C ASN A 24 -3.84 17.76 -1.29
N ILE A 25 -5.05 18.02 -0.79
CA ILE A 25 -6.16 17.08 -0.82
C ILE A 25 -7.23 17.65 -1.76
N ARG A 26 -7.73 16.82 -2.66
CA ARG A 26 -8.75 17.19 -3.63
C ARG A 26 -9.88 16.16 -3.62
N ALA A 27 -11.11 16.61 -3.48
CA ALA A 27 -12.28 15.77 -3.70
C ALA A 27 -12.38 15.41 -5.19
N LEU A 28 -12.64 14.14 -5.49
CA LEU A 28 -12.86 13.65 -6.86
C LEU A 28 -14.33 13.65 -7.23
N GLU A 29 -15.20 13.68 -6.23
CA GLU A 29 -16.66 13.73 -6.35
C GLU A 29 -17.25 14.48 -5.15
N SER A 30 -18.57 14.68 -5.13
CA SER A 30 -19.24 15.30 -3.98
C SER A 30 -18.99 14.46 -2.71
N THR A 31 -18.36 15.06 -1.72
CA THR A 31 -17.82 14.34 -0.56
C THR A 31 -18.09 15.10 0.73
N SER A 32 -18.49 14.39 1.77
CA SER A 32 -18.59 14.91 3.14
C SER A 32 -17.36 14.46 3.94
N ILE A 33 -16.74 15.40 4.65
CA ILE A 33 -15.54 15.14 5.46
C ILE A 33 -15.82 15.53 6.90
N LEU A 34 -15.56 14.62 7.84
CA LEU A 34 -15.52 14.92 9.27
C LEU A 34 -14.12 15.38 9.66
N CYS A 35 -13.98 16.64 10.03
CA CYS A 35 -12.73 17.19 10.54
C CYS A 35 -12.66 17.05 12.07
N ILE A 36 -11.61 16.41 12.56
CA ILE A 36 -11.37 16.21 13.99
C ILE A 36 -10.12 17.01 14.39
N PRO A 37 -10.25 18.08 15.20
CA PRO A 37 -9.10 18.83 15.65
C PRO A 37 -8.23 18.00 16.60
N ALA A 38 -6.96 17.75 16.26
CA ALA A 38 -6.05 16.91 17.02
C ALA A 38 -5.93 17.34 18.49
N LYS A 39 -5.76 18.63 18.76
CA LYS A 39 -5.66 19.18 20.13
C LYS A 39 -6.90 18.90 20.98
N GLN A 40 -8.11 18.97 20.39
CA GLN A 40 -9.33 18.68 21.09
C GLN A 40 -9.45 17.18 21.37
N LEU A 41 -9.04 16.35 20.44
CA LEU A 41 -9.04 14.90 20.62
C LEU A 41 -8.06 14.49 21.73
N GLU A 42 -6.87 15.11 21.79
CA GLU A 42 -5.86 14.84 22.82
C GLU A 42 -6.34 15.22 24.23
N SER A 43 -6.97 16.38 24.38
CA SER A 43 -7.44 16.88 25.66
C SER A 43 -8.76 16.29 26.14
N CYS A 44 -9.53 15.63 25.26
CA CYS A 44 -10.81 15.05 25.61
C CYS A 44 -10.65 13.74 26.40
N THR A 45 -11.24 13.68 27.59
CA THR A 45 -11.16 12.52 28.51
C THR A 45 -12.35 11.57 28.42
N SER A 46 -13.27 11.79 27.48
CA SER A 46 -14.41 10.92 27.32
C SER A 46 -14.03 9.49 26.88
N PRO A 47 -14.79 8.45 27.27
CA PRO A 47 -14.54 7.08 26.79
C PRO A 47 -14.51 6.96 25.26
N HIS A 48 -15.37 7.72 24.56
CA HIS A 48 -15.41 7.73 23.09
C HIS A 48 -14.13 8.35 22.47
N ALA A 49 -13.58 9.40 23.10
CA ALA A 49 -12.32 9.99 22.64
C ALA A 49 -11.14 9.03 22.84
N PHE A 50 -11.16 8.26 23.93
CA PHE A 50 -10.16 7.21 24.16
C PHE A 50 -10.22 6.16 23.05
N LEU A 51 -11.41 5.60 22.80
CA LEU A 51 -11.60 4.60 21.74
C LEU A 51 -11.20 5.12 20.34
N LEU A 52 -11.53 6.39 20.06
CA LEU A 52 -11.14 7.01 18.79
C LEU A 52 -9.62 7.12 18.65
N ARG A 53 -8.89 7.50 19.71
CA ARG A 53 -7.42 7.54 19.71
C ARG A 53 -6.81 6.15 19.48
N GLU A 54 -7.34 5.11 20.13
CA GLU A 54 -6.89 3.74 19.92
C GLU A 54 -7.10 3.27 18.47
N ASN A 55 -8.28 3.54 17.91
CA ASN A 55 -8.59 3.20 16.53
C ASN A 55 -7.67 3.95 15.55
N LEU A 56 -7.45 5.24 15.75
CA LEU A 56 -6.51 6.02 14.93
C LEU A 56 -5.09 5.49 15.03
N SER A 57 -4.61 5.15 16.24
CA SER A 57 -3.29 4.55 16.44
C SER A 57 -3.15 3.22 15.70
N THR A 58 -4.18 2.38 15.73
CA THR A 58 -4.23 1.12 15.01
C THR A 58 -4.17 1.33 13.49
N GLU A 59 -4.95 2.28 12.98
CA GLU A 59 -4.95 2.61 11.55
C GLU A 59 -3.60 3.19 11.09
N MET A 60 -3.00 4.07 11.88
CA MET A 60 -1.64 4.57 11.61
C MET A 60 -0.61 3.45 11.57
N SER A 61 -0.67 2.50 12.51
CA SER A 61 0.23 1.34 12.54
C SER A 61 0.10 0.47 11.30
N LYS A 62 -1.13 0.21 10.83
CA LYS A 62 -1.39 -0.50 9.57
C LYS A 62 -0.78 0.24 8.38
N LYS A 63 -0.99 1.56 8.29
CA LYS A 63 -0.43 2.39 7.20
C LYS A 63 1.10 2.39 7.21
N ILE A 64 1.72 2.48 8.39
CA ILE A 64 3.17 2.36 8.53
C ILE A 64 3.66 0.99 8.05
N GLY A 65 2.96 -0.10 8.42
CA GLY A 65 3.27 -1.45 7.96
C GLY A 65 3.27 -1.55 6.43
N VAL A 66 2.22 -1.06 5.77
CA VAL A 66 2.12 -1.03 4.30
C VAL A 66 3.24 -0.20 3.66
N LEU A 67 3.55 0.97 4.23
CA LEU A 67 4.65 1.81 3.73
C LEU A 67 6.00 1.13 3.89
N THR A 68 6.27 0.52 5.04
CA THR A 68 7.51 -0.22 5.30
C THR A 68 7.67 -1.39 4.34
N GLN A 69 6.60 -2.17 4.13
CA GLN A 69 6.58 -3.26 3.17
C GLN A 69 6.83 -2.76 1.74
N THR A 70 6.19 -1.66 1.34
CA THR A 70 6.42 -1.04 0.03
C THR A 70 7.88 -0.62 -0.13
N LEU A 71 8.45 0.02 0.89
CA LEU A 71 9.85 0.44 0.86
C LEU A 71 10.81 -0.74 0.76
N SER A 72 10.55 -1.86 1.46
CA SER A 72 11.39 -3.06 1.34
C SER A 72 11.34 -3.64 -0.08
N VAL A 73 10.17 -3.69 -0.70
CA VAL A 73 10.03 -4.17 -2.09
C VAL A 73 10.76 -3.26 -3.08
N VAL A 74 10.49 -1.95 -3.05
CA VAL A 74 11.07 -1.02 -4.04
C VAL A 74 12.54 -0.67 -3.76
N GLY A 75 13.04 -1.01 -2.58
CA GLY A 75 14.44 -0.87 -2.19
C GLY A 75 15.35 -1.91 -2.82
N GLU A 76 14.80 -3.02 -3.31
CA GLU A 76 15.58 -4.02 -4.01
C GLU A 76 16.17 -3.45 -5.32
N PRO A 77 17.46 -3.69 -5.60
CA PRO A 77 18.16 -3.04 -6.72
C PRO A 77 17.66 -3.55 -8.07
N ARG A 78 17.40 -4.85 -8.20
CA ARG A 78 16.99 -5.49 -9.46
C ARG A 78 15.47 -5.61 -9.55
N LEU A 79 14.94 -5.53 -10.77
CA LEU A 79 13.51 -5.71 -10.99
C LEU A 79 13.04 -7.12 -10.65
N SER A 80 13.84 -8.15 -10.94
CA SER A 80 13.61 -9.53 -10.52
C SER A 80 13.40 -9.64 -9.00
N ASP A 81 14.30 -9.01 -8.23
CA ASP A 81 14.27 -9.07 -6.78
C ASP A 81 13.03 -8.34 -6.23
N ARG A 82 12.67 -7.19 -6.83
CA ARG A 82 11.44 -6.46 -6.49
C ARG A 82 10.18 -7.28 -6.79
N ILE A 83 10.15 -8.01 -7.91
CA ILE A 83 9.05 -8.92 -8.25
C ILE A 83 8.95 -10.01 -7.19
N MET A 84 10.04 -10.68 -6.88
CA MET A 84 10.07 -11.76 -5.89
C MET A 84 9.71 -11.26 -4.49
N ALA A 85 10.27 -10.12 -4.06
CA ALA A 85 9.92 -9.48 -2.79
C ALA A 85 8.42 -9.16 -2.70
N TYR A 86 7.84 -8.61 -3.77
CA TYR A 86 6.40 -8.33 -3.82
C TYR A 86 5.55 -9.59 -3.74
N LEU A 87 5.86 -10.63 -4.52
CA LEU A 87 5.10 -11.89 -4.51
C LEU A 87 5.09 -12.54 -3.12
N ARG A 88 6.18 -12.44 -2.36
CA ARG A 88 6.27 -12.93 -0.98
C ARG A 88 5.36 -12.17 0.00
N THR A 89 4.90 -10.97 -0.35
CA THR A 89 3.96 -10.20 0.48
C THR A 89 2.51 -10.60 0.30
N LEU A 90 2.20 -11.35 -0.75
CA LEU A 90 0.83 -11.76 -1.10
C LEU A 90 0.49 -13.10 -0.44
N PRO A 91 -0.78 -13.30 -0.05
CA PRO A 91 -1.24 -14.59 0.44
C PRO A 91 -1.14 -15.64 -0.68
N GLN A 92 -0.68 -16.83 -0.31
CA GLN A 92 -0.66 -17.98 -1.20
C GLN A 92 -1.93 -18.81 -1.01
N ASP A 93 -2.44 -19.36 -2.12
CA ASP A 93 -3.49 -20.37 -2.08
C ASP A 93 -2.93 -21.76 -1.71
N ALA A 94 -3.82 -22.78 -1.69
CA ALA A 94 -3.45 -24.17 -1.37
C ALA A 94 -2.43 -24.76 -2.35
N ASP A 95 -2.35 -24.24 -3.58
CA ASP A 95 -1.45 -24.70 -4.64
C ASP A 95 -0.14 -23.88 -4.69
N GLY A 96 0.06 -22.97 -3.72
CA GLY A 96 1.22 -22.10 -3.67
C GLY A 96 1.22 -20.96 -4.69
N ARG A 97 0.05 -20.65 -5.27
CA ARG A 97 -0.12 -19.54 -6.20
C ARG A 97 -0.50 -18.28 -5.45
N VAL A 98 -0.05 -17.16 -5.95
CA VAL A 98 -0.45 -15.82 -5.49
C VAL A 98 -1.26 -15.12 -6.56
N GLU A 99 -2.33 -14.44 -6.18
CA GLU A 99 -3.05 -13.55 -7.09
C GLU A 99 -2.49 -12.13 -6.95
N VAL A 100 -2.02 -11.55 -8.05
CA VAL A 100 -1.62 -10.15 -8.09
C VAL A 100 -2.87 -9.27 -8.21
N PRO A 101 -3.24 -8.49 -7.17
CA PRO A 101 -4.53 -7.80 -7.08
C PRO A 101 -4.61 -6.53 -7.94
N MET A 102 -3.76 -6.41 -8.93
CA MET A 102 -3.69 -5.25 -9.81
C MET A 102 -3.32 -5.64 -11.24
N ASN A 103 -3.65 -4.78 -12.20
CA ASN A 103 -3.22 -4.99 -13.58
C ASN A 103 -1.72 -4.75 -13.75
N ARG A 104 -1.13 -5.19 -14.87
CA ARG A 104 0.32 -5.10 -15.16
C ARG A 104 0.86 -3.68 -15.09
N GLN A 105 0.11 -2.70 -15.58
CA GLN A 105 0.52 -1.30 -15.57
C GLN A 105 0.62 -0.74 -14.15
N LYS A 106 -0.39 -0.98 -13.32
CA LYS A 106 -0.35 -0.58 -11.90
C LYS A 106 0.77 -1.29 -11.14
N TRP A 107 1.00 -2.58 -11.45
CA TRP A 107 2.08 -3.34 -10.83
C TRP A 107 3.46 -2.83 -11.24
N ALA A 108 3.68 -2.54 -12.52
CA ALA A 108 4.91 -1.91 -12.98
C ALA A 108 5.16 -0.56 -12.27
N THR A 109 4.13 0.28 -12.19
CA THR A 109 4.20 1.55 -11.44
C THR A 109 4.57 1.33 -9.98
N TYR A 110 3.95 0.34 -9.30
CA TYR A 110 4.26 -0.02 -7.92
C TYR A 110 5.73 -0.43 -7.76
N LEU A 111 6.24 -1.26 -8.68
CA LEU A 111 7.63 -1.72 -8.69
C LEU A 111 8.62 -0.67 -9.23
N ARG A 112 8.18 0.55 -9.54
CA ARG A 112 8.98 1.62 -10.15
C ARG A 112 9.70 1.16 -11.42
N ALA A 113 8.97 0.47 -12.28
CA ALA A 113 9.46 -0.05 -13.56
C ALA A 113 8.55 0.39 -14.72
N ALA A 114 9.08 0.33 -15.94
CA ALA A 114 8.26 0.47 -17.14
C ALA A 114 7.48 -0.83 -17.40
N ASP A 115 6.25 -0.72 -17.94
CA ASP A 115 5.38 -1.87 -18.25
C ASP A 115 6.08 -2.93 -19.08
N LYS A 116 6.80 -2.47 -20.15
CA LYS A 116 7.55 -3.35 -21.03
C LYS A 116 8.68 -4.08 -20.30
N SER A 117 9.32 -3.42 -19.34
CA SER A 117 10.39 -4.03 -18.54
C SER A 117 9.84 -5.10 -17.61
N LEU A 118 8.70 -4.85 -16.95
CA LEU A 118 8.04 -5.85 -16.12
C LEU A 118 7.64 -7.09 -16.93
N ILE A 119 7.03 -6.91 -18.11
CA ILE A 119 6.60 -8.03 -18.97
C ILE A 119 7.82 -8.86 -19.39
N ARG A 120 8.91 -8.20 -19.80
CA ARG A 120 10.15 -8.87 -20.19
C ARG A 120 10.76 -9.66 -19.04
N GLU A 121 10.83 -9.06 -17.86
CA GLU A 121 11.39 -9.71 -16.66
C GLU A 121 10.59 -10.93 -16.22
N LEU A 122 9.27 -10.83 -16.20
CA LEU A 122 8.39 -11.98 -15.91
C LEU A 122 8.60 -13.12 -16.93
N SER A 123 8.73 -12.79 -18.22
CA SER A 123 9.03 -13.79 -19.24
C SER A 123 10.40 -14.44 -19.06
N THR A 124 11.39 -13.68 -18.61
CA THR A 124 12.73 -14.20 -18.30
C THR A 124 12.67 -15.17 -17.12
N LEU A 125 12.09 -14.75 -16.01
CA LEU A 125 11.94 -15.58 -14.81
C LEU A 125 11.13 -16.87 -15.09
N GLN A 126 10.15 -16.80 -15.98
CA GLN A 126 9.40 -17.98 -16.41
C GLN A 126 10.25 -18.94 -17.25
N LYS A 127 11.06 -18.42 -18.17
CA LYS A 127 11.97 -19.25 -18.99
C LYS A 127 13.08 -19.91 -18.15
N GLU A 128 13.50 -19.24 -17.09
CA GLU A 128 14.49 -19.74 -16.13
C GLU A 128 13.90 -20.74 -15.14
N GLY A 129 12.58 -20.99 -15.19
CA GLY A 129 11.91 -21.94 -14.30
C GLY A 129 11.79 -21.44 -12.86
N ILE A 130 11.88 -20.11 -12.63
CA ILE A 130 11.73 -19.50 -11.30
C ILE A 130 10.27 -19.20 -10.99
N LEU A 131 9.49 -18.83 -12.01
CA LEU A 131 8.08 -18.50 -11.90
C LEU A 131 7.25 -19.26 -12.93
N GLU A 132 6.03 -19.57 -12.55
CA GLU A 132 4.94 -19.94 -13.47
C GLU A 132 3.92 -18.81 -13.46
N VAL A 133 3.60 -18.27 -14.65
CA VAL A 133 2.72 -17.11 -14.80
C VAL A 133 1.49 -17.47 -15.59
N ASP A 134 0.32 -17.38 -14.98
CA ASP A 134 -0.99 -17.59 -15.62
C ASP A 134 -1.88 -16.37 -15.36
N GLY A 135 -1.91 -15.44 -16.32
CA GLY A 135 -2.65 -14.20 -16.20
C GLY A 135 -2.17 -13.38 -14.99
N ARG A 136 -3.05 -13.26 -13.96
CA ARG A 136 -2.74 -12.60 -12.69
C ARG A 136 -2.26 -13.55 -11.61
N PHE A 137 -2.35 -14.85 -11.84
CA PHE A 137 -1.89 -15.87 -10.91
C PHE A 137 -0.43 -16.20 -11.19
N ILE A 138 0.38 -16.24 -10.15
CA ILE A 138 1.82 -16.50 -10.25
C ILE A 138 2.19 -17.51 -9.16
N ARG A 139 2.97 -18.52 -9.53
CA ARG A 139 3.57 -19.47 -8.61
C ARG A 139 5.08 -19.33 -8.65
N VAL A 140 5.71 -19.29 -7.49
CA VAL A 140 7.16 -19.39 -7.35
C VAL A 140 7.50 -20.88 -7.31
N LEU A 141 8.42 -21.32 -8.16
CA LEU A 141 8.81 -22.73 -8.31
C LEU A 141 10.00 -23.10 -7.40
#